data_4b9886f1d55e25d852b352f1a610c9de
#
_entry.id   4b9886f1d55e25d852b352f1a610c9de
#
_cell.length_a   1.000
_cell.length_b   1.000
_cell.length_c   1.000
_cell.angle_alpha   90.00
_cell.angle_beta   90.00
_cell.angle_gamma   90.00
#
_symmetry.space_group_name_H-M   'P 1'
#
loop_
_entity.id
_entity.type
_entity.pdbx_description
1 polymer ?
#
loop_
_entity_poly.entity_id
_entity_poly.type
_entity_poly.pdbx_seq_one_letter_code
_entity_poly.pdbx_strand_id
1 'polypeptide(L)'
;MIALPDTQALFAPELDFDSFADRLWAYQLQENEVVARYCALLEDRSMQFLPIRFFKDFDMRSGADWTAQAVFKSSGTTGQTQSRHLVRDLSLYETSVMEAFRQYYGEGEYAIFALLPNYLERGESSLVYMVQHWILRFGLPGSGFYLYDFDALRQGLADAVKRGQRILLIGVSFALLDFAESHALALPSGSIVMETGGMKGRGKELSRSELHDRLRNAFSLSEIHSEYGMTELLSQAYSTGNQRFFCPPWMRVVITDPYNPTRKLPFGEAGRINVIDLANVHSCAFIATDDCGVKHADGSFEVLGRLENAELRGCNLLYLT
;
A
#
# COMPACT_ATOMS: atom_id res chain seq x y z
N MET A 1 10.86 29.91 10.74
CA MET A 1 10.05 28.67 10.73
C MET A 1 9.61 28.41 9.30
N ILE A 2 9.86 27.20 8.82
CA ILE A 2 9.36 26.76 7.51
C ILE A 2 7.90 26.34 7.72
N ALA A 3 6.98 26.92 6.96
CA ALA A 3 5.57 26.59 7.07
C ALA A 3 5.27 25.21 6.46
N LEU A 4 4.32 24.47 7.04
CA LEU A 4 3.76 23.27 6.44
C LEU A 4 3.22 23.63 5.04
N PRO A 5 3.54 22.84 3.98
CA PRO A 5 2.91 23.00 2.69
C PRO A 5 1.39 22.88 2.75
N ASP A 6 0.69 23.58 1.87
CA ASP A 6 -0.77 23.52 1.80
C ASP A 6 -1.24 22.11 1.39
N THR A 7 -1.87 21.40 2.31
CA THR A 7 -2.34 20.03 2.10
C THR A 7 -3.51 19.93 1.11
N GLN A 8 -4.25 21.01 0.86
CA GLN A 8 -5.31 21.04 -0.15
C GLN A 8 -4.74 20.94 -1.57
N ALA A 9 -3.51 21.45 -1.78
CA ALA A 9 -2.83 21.37 -3.06
C ALA A 9 -2.37 19.95 -3.43
N LEU A 10 -2.35 18.99 -2.49
CA LEU A 10 -1.89 17.61 -2.75
C LEU A 10 -2.73 16.87 -3.79
N PHE A 11 -4.04 17.11 -3.79
CA PHE A 11 -4.98 16.41 -4.65
C PHE A 11 -5.42 17.25 -5.86
N ALA A 12 -4.78 18.40 -6.04
CA ALA A 12 -5.05 19.25 -7.20
C ALA A 12 -4.41 18.66 -8.47
N PRO A 13 -5.06 18.81 -9.65
CA PRO A 13 -4.52 18.32 -10.92
C PRO A 13 -3.15 18.91 -11.28
N GLU A 14 -2.87 20.13 -10.81
CA GLU A 14 -1.63 20.89 -11.10
C GLU A 14 -0.53 20.67 -10.05
N LEU A 15 -0.59 19.59 -9.27
CA LEU A 15 0.42 19.32 -8.23
C LEU A 15 1.83 19.31 -8.82
N ASP A 16 2.65 20.30 -8.46
CA ASP A 16 4.09 20.26 -8.68
C ASP A 16 4.73 19.40 -7.58
N PHE A 17 4.86 18.10 -7.90
CA PHE A 17 5.36 17.09 -6.96
C PHE A 17 6.74 17.45 -6.41
N ASP A 18 7.68 17.86 -7.27
CA ASP A 18 9.06 18.08 -6.85
C ASP A 18 9.16 19.31 -5.94
N SER A 19 8.52 20.41 -6.31
CA SER A 19 8.44 21.60 -5.47
C SER A 19 7.74 21.33 -4.13
N PHE A 20 6.68 20.52 -4.12
CA PHE A 20 6.01 20.14 -2.87
C PHE A 20 6.91 19.26 -2.00
N ALA A 21 7.57 18.25 -2.58
CA ALA A 21 8.48 17.34 -1.90
C ALA A 21 9.65 18.09 -1.25
N ASP A 22 10.26 19.03 -1.96
CA ASP A 22 11.37 19.85 -1.44
C ASP A 22 10.93 20.71 -0.24
N ARG A 23 9.76 21.35 -0.32
CA ARG A 23 9.21 22.12 0.80
C ARG A 23 8.84 21.23 1.98
N LEU A 24 8.25 20.06 1.71
CA LEU A 24 7.89 19.10 2.75
C LEU A 24 9.14 18.52 3.43
N TRP A 25 10.19 18.21 2.66
CA TRP A 25 11.46 17.78 3.22
C TRP A 25 12.05 18.84 4.16
N ALA A 26 12.12 20.08 3.69
CA ALA A 26 12.65 21.19 4.49
C ALA A 26 11.82 21.40 5.79
N TYR A 27 10.49 21.27 5.71
CA TYR A 27 9.60 21.30 6.87
C TYR A 27 9.88 20.13 7.82
N GLN A 28 9.92 18.89 7.32
CA GLN A 28 10.13 17.71 8.16
C GLN A 28 11.55 17.66 8.76
N LEU A 29 12.55 18.15 8.06
CA LEU A 29 13.91 18.29 8.60
C LEU A 29 13.96 19.27 9.79
N GLN A 30 13.10 20.29 9.81
CA GLN A 30 13.00 21.25 10.91
C GLN A 30 12.09 20.77 12.03
N GLU A 31 10.94 20.19 11.69
CA GLU A 31 9.81 19.97 12.60
C GLU A 31 9.63 18.50 13.05
N ASN A 32 10.49 17.58 12.56
CA ASN A 32 10.49 16.18 12.98
C ASN A 32 11.84 15.84 13.62
N GLU A 33 11.84 15.64 14.93
CA GLU A 33 13.08 15.37 15.69
C GLU A 33 13.82 14.12 15.18
N VAL A 34 13.09 13.06 14.79
CA VAL A 34 13.70 11.81 14.29
C VAL A 34 14.39 12.04 12.96
N VAL A 35 13.76 12.78 12.04
CA VAL A 35 14.35 13.18 10.74
C VAL A 35 15.60 14.02 10.98
N ALA A 36 15.50 15.04 11.81
CA ALA A 36 16.62 15.94 12.11
C ALA A 36 17.84 15.19 12.70
N ARG A 37 17.58 14.29 13.66
CA ARG A 37 18.63 13.48 14.29
C ARG A 37 19.26 12.48 13.32
N TYR A 38 18.46 11.84 12.47
CA TYR A 38 18.94 10.93 11.45
C TYR A 38 19.88 11.63 10.47
N CYS A 39 19.48 12.79 9.94
CA CYS A 39 20.32 13.59 9.05
C CYS A 39 21.59 14.13 9.73
N ALA A 40 21.50 14.46 11.00
CA ALA A 40 22.68 14.89 11.77
C ALA A 40 23.71 13.76 11.92
N LEU A 41 23.25 12.51 12.10
CA LEU A 41 24.14 11.34 12.19
C LEU A 41 24.78 11.00 10.85
N LEU A 42 24.13 11.29 9.74
CA LEU A 42 24.69 11.09 8.40
C LEU A 42 25.57 12.25 7.94
N GLU A 43 25.62 13.35 8.71
CA GLU A 43 26.24 14.62 8.31
C GLU A 43 25.74 15.15 6.94
N ASP A 44 24.54 14.75 6.56
CA ASP A 44 23.89 15.08 5.28
C ASP A 44 22.45 15.57 5.52
N ARG A 45 22.14 16.76 5.01
CA ARG A 45 20.82 17.41 5.09
C ARG A 45 20.04 17.37 3.77
N SER A 46 20.61 16.75 2.73
CA SER A 46 19.87 16.48 1.51
C SER A 46 18.70 15.52 1.79
N MET A 47 17.77 15.42 0.86
CA MET A 47 16.61 14.54 1.00
C MET A 47 17.06 13.08 1.18
N GLN A 48 16.76 12.51 2.34
CA GLN A 48 17.09 11.15 2.73
C GLN A 48 15.83 10.31 2.88
N PHE A 49 15.94 9.00 2.62
CA PHE A 49 14.88 8.05 2.95
C PHE A 49 15.15 7.43 4.32
N LEU A 50 14.21 7.60 5.24
CA LEU A 50 14.31 7.04 6.58
C LEU A 50 13.90 5.56 6.59
N PRO A 51 14.65 4.68 7.29
CA PRO A 51 14.26 3.28 7.43
C PRO A 51 12.85 3.12 8.00
N ILE A 52 12.01 2.34 7.34
CA ILE A 52 10.61 2.12 7.75
C ILE A 52 10.47 1.62 9.19
N ARG A 53 11.48 0.89 9.69
CA ARG A 53 11.51 0.40 11.07
C ARG A 53 11.44 1.53 12.12
N PHE A 54 11.75 2.78 11.76
CA PHE A 54 11.64 3.91 12.69
C PHE A 54 10.21 4.13 13.18
N PHE A 55 9.21 3.71 12.43
CA PHE A 55 7.83 3.68 12.92
C PHE A 55 7.56 2.63 14.00
N LYS A 56 8.49 1.68 14.24
CA LYS A 56 8.44 0.77 15.39
C LYS A 56 9.07 1.38 16.63
N ASP A 57 10.16 2.12 16.42
CA ASP A 57 11.05 2.57 17.48
C ASP A 57 10.70 3.97 17.95
N PHE A 58 10.05 4.78 17.11
CA PHE A 58 9.77 6.20 17.37
C PHE A 58 8.33 6.58 17.01
N ASP A 59 7.80 7.58 17.70
CA ASP A 59 6.60 8.28 17.29
C ASP A 59 6.97 9.30 16.21
N MET A 60 6.79 8.92 14.93
CA MET A 60 7.10 9.76 13.80
C MET A 60 6.10 10.92 13.72
N ARG A 61 6.51 12.10 14.19
CA ARG A 61 5.68 13.31 14.23
C ARG A 61 6.40 14.49 13.60
N SER A 62 5.71 15.21 12.75
CA SER A 62 6.16 16.49 12.19
C SER A 62 5.24 17.61 12.65
N GLY A 63 5.83 18.73 13.11
CA GLY A 63 5.13 19.86 13.69
C GLY A 63 4.95 19.77 15.20
N ALA A 64 4.58 20.91 15.79
CA ALA A 64 4.39 21.04 17.23
C ALA A 64 3.22 20.19 17.75
N ASP A 65 3.08 20.10 19.05
CA ASP A 65 2.14 19.28 19.82
C ASP A 65 0.75 19.13 19.17
N TRP A 66 0.43 17.90 18.78
CA TRP A 66 -0.89 17.54 18.29
C TRP A 66 -1.29 16.15 18.78
N THR A 67 -2.58 15.93 18.88
CA THR A 67 -3.15 14.63 19.25
C THR A 67 -3.51 13.86 17.98
N ALA A 68 -3.14 12.57 17.94
CA ALA A 68 -3.51 11.70 16.83
C ALA A 68 -5.03 11.45 16.83
N GLN A 69 -5.68 11.62 15.69
CA GLN A 69 -7.07 11.21 15.49
C GLN A 69 -7.19 9.69 15.34
N ALA A 70 -6.14 9.04 14.83
CA ALA A 70 -6.01 7.59 14.77
C ALA A 70 -4.54 7.17 14.94
N VAL A 71 -4.35 5.92 15.37
CA VAL A 71 -3.05 5.26 15.38
C VAL A 71 -3.19 3.97 14.62
N PHE A 72 -2.57 3.88 13.45
CA PHE A 72 -2.52 2.64 12.70
C PHE A 72 -1.35 1.78 13.15
N LYS A 73 -1.58 0.46 13.25
CA LYS A 73 -0.57 -0.51 13.69
C LYS A 73 -0.37 -1.60 12.65
N SER A 74 0.89 -1.99 12.46
CA SER A 74 1.21 -3.08 11.55
C SER A 74 0.76 -4.43 12.13
N SER A 75 0.50 -5.41 11.23
CA SER A 75 0.14 -6.78 11.62
C SER A 75 1.37 -7.54 12.15
N GLY A 76 1.92 -7.16 13.29
CA GLY A 76 3.04 -7.89 13.91
C GLY A 76 2.64 -9.31 14.34
N THR A 77 3.58 -10.28 14.24
CA THR A 77 3.45 -11.58 14.89
C THR A 77 3.56 -11.41 16.41
N THR A 78 2.95 -12.31 17.18
CA THR A 78 2.97 -12.27 18.65
C THR A 78 4.41 -12.16 19.17
N GLY A 79 4.70 -11.09 19.92
CA GLY A 79 6.02 -10.84 20.52
C GLY A 79 6.95 -9.87 19.74
N GLN A 80 6.58 -9.41 18.56
CA GLN A 80 7.35 -8.36 17.85
C GLN A 80 6.73 -6.97 18.05
N THR A 81 7.58 -5.96 18.20
CA THR A 81 7.15 -4.56 18.22
C THR A 81 6.48 -4.20 16.89
N GLN A 82 5.25 -3.71 16.97
CA GLN A 82 4.49 -3.27 15.81
C GLN A 82 4.88 -1.84 15.42
N SER A 83 4.91 -1.55 14.12
CA SER A 83 4.97 -0.16 13.66
C SER A 83 3.72 0.58 14.09
N ARG A 84 3.88 1.84 14.47
CA ARG A 84 2.79 2.75 14.86
C ARG A 84 2.84 3.98 13.98
N HIS A 85 1.78 4.23 13.26
CA HIS A 85 1.61 5.43 12.47
C HIS A 85 0.56 6.32 13.12
N LEU A 86 1.01 7.43 13.69
CA LEU A 86 0.14 8.42 14.30
C LEU A 86 -0.42 9.33 13.22
N VAL A 87 -1.72 9.29 13.01
CA VAL A 87 -2.41 10.09 12.01
C VAL A 87 -3.03 11.31 12.69
N ARG A 88 -2.52 12.49 12.39
CA ARG A 88 -3.02 13.75 12.92
C ARG A 88 -4.38 14.13 12.33
N ASP A 89 -4.52 13.92 11.02
CA ASP A 89 -5.70 14.30 10.25
C ASP A 89 -6.19 13.12 9.40
N LEU A 90 -7.29 12.51 9.84
CA LEU A 90 -7.89 11.39 9.13
C LEU A 90 -8.51 11.81 7.79
N SER A 91 -8.96 13.05 7.67
CA SER A 91 -9.55 13.53 6.41
C SER A 91 -8.54 13.51 5.26
N LEU A 92 -7.26 13.73 5.57
CA LEU A 92 -6.17 13.63 4.59
C LEU A 92 -5.99 12.18 4.09
N TYR A 93 -6.04 11.20 5.00
CA TYR A 93 -6.00 9.78 4.63
C TYR A 93 -7.24 9.38 3.83
N GLU A 94 -8.43 9.77 4.30
CA GLU A 94 -9.70 9.49 3.63
C GLU A 94 -9.73 10.05 2.20
N THR A 95 -9.25 11.28 2.02
CA THR A 95 -9.14 11.89 0.68
C THR A 95 -8.13 11.14 -0.18
N SER A 96 -6.96 10.81 0.37
CA SER A 96 -5.93 10.08 -0.37
C SER A 96 -6.44 8.73 -0.88
N VAL A 97 -7.07 7.91 -0.03
CA VAL A 97 -7.58 6.58 -0.43
C VAL A 97 -8.75 6.66 -1.42
N MET A 98 -9.57 7.71 -1.33
CA MET A 98 -10.70 7.92 -2.24
C MET A 98 -10.23 8.38 -3.62
N GLU A 99 -9.37 9.40 -3.67
CA GLU A 99 -8.89 9.95 -4.93
C GLU A 99 -7.97 8.95 -5.65
N ALA A 100 -7.12 8.21 -4.92
CA ALA A 100 -6.33 7.14 -5.49
C ALA A 100 -7.23 6.04 -6.09
N PHE A 101 -8.27 5.59 -5.37
CA PHE A 101 -9.20 4.59 -5.90
C PHE A 101 -9.92 5.09 -7.16
N ARG A 102 -10.46 6.33 -7.12
CA ARG A 102 -11.16 6.94 -8.26
C ARG A 102 -10.30 7.03 -9.52
N GLN A 103 -9.02 7.34 -9.36
CA GLN A 103 -8.09 7.45 -10.49
C GLN A 103 -7.97 6.15 -11.29
N TYR A 104 -8.01 4.98 -10.63
CA TYR A 104 -7.80 3.68 -11.27
C TYR A 104 -9.11 2.96 -11.61
N TYR A 105 -10.15 3.18 -10.83
CA TYR A 105 -11.40 2.43 -10.92
C TYR A 105 -12.61 3.30 -11.27
N GLY A 106 -12.40 4.61 -11.38
CA GLY A 106 -13.44 5.58 -11.70
C GLY A 106 -14.44 5.81 -10.57
N GLU A 107 -15.44 6.58 -10.86
CA GLU A 107 -16.56 6.83 -9.95
C GLU A 107 -17.63 5.75 -10.09
N GLY A 108 -18.47 5.61 -9.07
CA GLY A 108 -19.61 4.71 -9.04
C GLY A 108 -19.66 3.87 -7.78
N GLU A 109 -20.76 3.13 -7.68
CA GLU A 109 -21.01 2.24 -6.55
C GLU A 109 -20.56 0.82 -6.86
N TYR A 110 -20.11 0.11 -5.83
CA TYR A 110 -19.63 -1.26 -5.91
C TYR A 110 -20.25 -2.13 -4.83
N ALA A 111 -20.56 -3.37 -5.14
CA ALA A 111 -20.73 -4.40 -4.13
C ALA A 111 -19.34 -4.82 -3.65
N ILE A 112 -18.94 -4.37 -2.45
CA ILE A 112 -17.60 -4.53 -1.89
C ILE A 112 -17.56 -5.68 -0.92
N PHE A 113 -16.77 -6.71 -1.24
CA PHE A 113 -16.58 -7.90 -0.43
C PHE A 113 -15.15 -7.93 0.08
N ALA A 114 -14.95 -7.96 1.40
CA ALA A 114 -13.63 -7.87 1.99
C ALA A 114 -13.26 -9.15 2.75
N LEU A 115 -12.16 -9.79 2.34
CA LEU A 115 -11.54 -10.93 3.01
C LEU A 115 -10.27 -10.50 3.73
N LEU A 116 -10.42 -9.89 4.92
CA LEU A 116 -9.35 -9.34 5.74
C LEU A 116 -9.37 -9.93 7.16
N PRO A 117 -9.31 -11.27 7.32
CA PRO A 117 -9.63 -11.93 8.59
C PRO A 117 -8.75 -11.53 9.77
N ASN A 118 -7.46 -11.32 9.57
CA ASN A 118 -6.52 -11.05 10.67
C ASN A 118 -6.44 -9.57 11.07
N TYR A 119 -7.13 -8.69 10.38
CA TYR A 119 -7.00 -7.25 10.54
C TYR A 119 -8.18 -6.64 11.34
N LEU A 120 -9.36 -7.23 11.25
CA LEU A 120 -10.56 -6.74 11.96
C LEU A 120 -10.49 -6.91 13.47
N GLU A 121 -9.89 -8.01 13.94
CA GLU A 121 -9.79 -8.31 15.37
C GLU A 121 -8.97 -7.30 16.16
N ARG A 122 -8.20 -6.43 15.48
CA ARG A 122 -7.25 -5.50 16.08
C ARG A 122 -7.67 -4.03 16.04
N GLY A 123 -8.70 -3.64 15.29
CA GLY A 123 -9.30 -2.30 15.28
C GLY A 123 -8.39 -1.12 14.82
N GLU A 124 -7.10 -1.38 14.59
CA GLU A 124 -6.08 -0.34 14.34
C GLU A 124 -5.36 -0.52 12.98
N SER A 125 -6.02 -1.20 12.03
CA SER A 125 -5.46 -1.46 10.69
C SER A 125 -5.86 -0.37 9.71
N SER A 126 -4.87 0.29 9.07
CA SER A 126 -5.10 1.24 7.98
C SER A 126 -5.86 0.60 6.81
N LEU A 127 -5.54 -0.65 6.46
CA LEU A 127 -6.20 -1.40 5.40
C LEU A 127 -7.70 -1.61 5.69
N VAL A 128 -8.06 -1.99 6.92
CA VAL A 128 -9.47 -2.14 7.32
C VAL A 128 -10.17 -0.80 7.29
N TYR A 129 -9.53 0.25 7.81
CA TYR A 129 -10.09 1.59 7.78
C TYR A 129 -10.36 2.06 6.35
N MET A 130 -9.42 1.86 5.42
CA MET A 130 -9.56 2.17 4.00
C MET A 130 -10.78 1.48 3.39
N VAL A 131 -10.88 0.15 3.55
CA VAL A 131 -11.99 -0.63 2.98
C VAL A 131 -13.33 -0.27 3.63
N GLN A 132 -13.36 -0.03 4.95
CA GLN A 132 -14.53 0.46 5.65
C GLN A 132 -15.00 1.81 5.09
N HIS A 133 -14.06 2.72 4.83
CA HIS A 133 -14.34 4.02 4.24
C HIS A 133 -14.93 3.89 2.83
N TRP A 134 -14.40 2.99 2.00
CA TRP A 134 -14.97 2.69 0.69
C TRP A 134 -16.39 2.13 0.79
N ILE A 135 -16.65 1.19 1.71
CA ILE A 135 -18.00 0.64 1.94
C ILE A 135 -18.98 1.73 2.33
N LEU A 136 -18.58 2.65 3.20
CA LEU A 136 -19.44 3.76 3.65
C LEU A 136 -19.72 4.79 2.55
N ARG A 137 -18.79 4.99 1.62
CA ARG A 137 -18.89 6.05 0.60
C ARG A 137 -19.56 5.61 -0.67
N PHE A 138 -19.33 4.40 -1.11
CA PHE A 138 -19.82 3.89 -2.39
C PHE A 138 -20.19 2.39 -2.39
N GLY A 139 -20.36 1.81 -1.19
CA GLY A 139 -20.75 0.41 -1.05
C GLY A 139 -22.23 0.18 -1.35
N LEU A 140 -22.52 -0.75 -2.25
CA LEU A 140 -23.89 -1.24 -2.52
C LEU A 140 -24.35 -2.21 -1.42
N PRO A 141 -25.67 -2.46 -1.29
CA PRO A 141 -26.21 -3.46 -0.36
C PRO A 141 -25.55 -4.83 -0.54
N GLY A 142 -25.10 -5.43 0.55
CA GLY A 142 -24.31 -6.66 0.58
C GLY A 142 -22.83 -6.44 0.74
N SER A 143 -22.35 -5.17 0.69
CA SER A 143 -20.96 -4.83 0.99
C SER A 143 -20.65 -5.08 2.46
N GLY A 144 -19.44 -5.63 2.73
CA GLY A 144 -19.03 -5.92 4.10
C GLY A 144 -17.76 -6.76 4.19
N PHE A 145 -17.39 -7.05 5.45
CA PHE A 145 -16.29 -7.93 5.78
C PHE A 145 -16.80 -9.34 6.05
N TYR A 146 -16.24 -10.33 5.37
CA TYR A 146 -16.71 -11.71 5.42
C TYR A 146 -15.81 -12.65 6.22
N LEU A 147 -14.62 -12.17 6.63
CA LEU A 147 -13.66 -12.91 7.46
C LEU A 147 -13.32 -14.31 6.92
N TYR A 148 -13.90 -15.34 7.51
CA TYR A 148 -13.76 -16.75 7.13
C TYR A 148 -15.10 -17.38 6.72
N ASP A 149 -16.18 -16.59 6.65
CA ASP A 149 -17.49 -17.07 6.22
C ASP A 149 -17.56 -17.12 4.69
N PHE A 150 -16.94 -18.15 4.14
CA PHE A 150 -16.83 -18.34 2.69
C PHE A 150 -18.18 -18.66 2.02
N ASP A 151 -19.09 -19.33 2.75
CA ASP A 151 -20.43 -19.59 2.25
C ASP A 151 -21.23 -18.29 2.10
N ALA A 152 -21.22 -17.42 3.11
CA ALA A 152 -21.88 -16.13 3.05
C ALA A 152 -21.24 -15.23 1.96
N LEU A 153 -19.91 -15.23 1.83
CA LEU A 153 -19.21 -14.51 0.76
C LEU A 153 -19.65 -15.00 -0.62
N ARG A 154 -19.66 -16.31 -0.84
CA ARG A 154 -20.08 -16.92 -2.12
C ARG A 154 -21.52 -16.56 -2.46
N GLN A 155 -22.41 -16.62 -1.47
CA GLN A 155 -23.82 -16.24 -1.64
C GLN A 155 -23.94 -14.75 -1.98
N GLY A 156 -23.23 -13.86 -1.26
CA GLY A 156 -23.21 -12.42 -1.51
C GLY A 156 -22.72 -12.07 -2.92
N LEU A 157 -21.63 -12.70 -3.37
CA LEU A 157 -21.11 -12.55 -4.74
C LEU A 157 -22.13 -13.02 -5.78
N ALA A 158 -22.76 -14.18 -5.58
CA ALA A 158 -23.78 -14.70 -6.50
C ALA A 158 -24.99 -13.77 -6.59
N ASP A 159 -25.40 -13.17 -5.47
CA ASP A 159 -26.52 -12.21 -5.45
C ASP A 159 -26.15 -10.88 -6.10
N ALA A 160 -24.91 -10.40 -5.94
CA ALA A 160 -24.41 -9.23 -6.65
C ALA A 160 -24.36 -9.45 -8.17
N VAL A 161 -23.94 -10.63 -8.61
CA VAL A 161 -23.97 -11.04 -10.04
C VAL A 161 -25.41 -11.01 -10.57
N LYS A 162 -26.37 -11.62 -9.86
CA LYS A 162 -27.80 -11.61 -10.26
C LYS A 162 -28.39 -10.20 -10.37
N ARG A 163 -27.93 -9.28 -9.54
CA ARG A 163 -28.35 -7.87 -9.54
C ARG A 163 -27.63 -7.01 -10.58
N GLY A 164 -26.65 -7.56 -11.31
CA GLY A 164 -25.83 -6.83 -12.27
C GLY A 164 -24.96 -5.74 -11.63
N GLN A 165 -24.58 -5.92 -10.37
CA GLN A 165 -23.77 -4.94 -9.64
C GLN A 165 -22.30 -5.00 -10.06
N ARG A 166 -21.61 -3.86 -10.01
CA ARG A 166 -20.14 -3.83 -10.12
C ARG A 166 -19.55 -4.45 -8.86
N ILE A 167 -18.68 -5.43 -9.00
CA ILE A 167 -18.11 -6.20 -7.89
C ILE A 167 -16.68 -5.78 -7.63
N LEU A 168 -16.36 -5.51 -6.36
CA LEU A 168 -15.01 -5.40 -5.83
C LEU A 168 -14.83 -6.45 -4.73
N LEU A 169 -14.05 -7.50 -5.01
CA LEU A 169 -13.60 -8.47 -4.01
C LEU A 169 -12.15 -8.13 -3.65
N ILE A 170 -11.92 -7.61 -2.45
CA ILE A 170 -10.58 -7.31 -1.93
C ILE A 170 -10.22 -8.26 -0.80
N GLY A 171 -8.99 -8.78 -0.79
CA GLY A 171 -8.55 -9.63 0.28
C GLY A 171 -7.05 -9.80 0.36
N VAL A 172 -6.59 -10.30 1.51
CA VAL A 172 -5.20 -10.72 1.63
C VAL A 172 -4.97 -11.96 0.78
N SER A 173 -3.78 -12.06 0.19
CA SER A 173 -3.45 -13.08 -0.82
C SER A 173 -3.83 -14.49 -0.40
N PHE A 174 -3.52 -14.90 0.85
CA PHE A 174 -3.84 -16.25 1.33
C PHE A 174 -5.33 -16.50 1.50
N ALA A 175 -6.11 -15.50 1.96
CA ALA A 175 -7.55 -15.67 2.16
C ALA A 175 -8.31 -15.72 0.82
N LEU A 176 -7.88 -14.95 -0.17
CA LEU A 176 -8.40 -15.05 -1.53
C LEU A 176 -8.10 -16.42 -2.14
N LEU A 177 -6.89 -16.97 -1.91
CA LEU A 177 -6.51 -18.29 -2.41
C LEU A 177 -7.34 -19.39 -1.75
N ASP A 178 -7.49 -19.39 -0.41
CA ASP A 178 -8.28 -20.35 0.33
C ASP A 178 -9.75 -20.34 -0.14
N PHE A 179 -10.30 -19.15 -0.37
CA PHE A 179 -11.65 -18.98 -0.93
C PHE A 179 -11.73 -19.49 -2.37
N ALA A 180 -10.77 -19.15 -3.22
CA ALA A 180 -10.72 -19.59 -4.61
C ALA A 180 -10.64 -21.11 -4.77
N GLU A 181 -9.88 -21.79 -3.90
CA GLU A 181 -9.73 -23.25 -3.92
C GLU A 181 -10.99 -24.02 -3.48
N SER A 182 -11.75 -23.45 -2.55
CA SER A 182 -12.93 -24.11 -1.98
C SER A 182 -14.27 -23.62 -2.53
N HIS A 183 -14.34 -22.38 -3.02
CA HIS A 183 -15.62 -21.70 -3.38
C HIS A 183 -15.51 -20.95 -4.72
N ALA A 184 -14.79 -21.50 -5.69
CA ALA A 184 -14.66 -20.90 -7.02
C ALA A 184 -16.03 -20.48 -7.61
N LEU A 185 -16.07 -19.30 -8.21
CA LEU A 185 -17.27 -18.71 -8.81
C LEU A 185 -16.87 -17.82 -9.97
N ALA A 186 -17.38 -18.10 -11.17
CA ALA A 186 -17.19 -17.21 -12.30
C ALA A 186 -17.87 -15.84 -12.04
N LEU A 187 -17.10 -14.78 -12.14
CA LEU A 187 -17.58 -13.42 -12.01
C LEU A 187 -17.73 -12.76 -13.39
N PRO A 188 -18.64 -11.79 -13.55
CA PRO A 188 -18.76 -11.02 -14.79
C PRO A 188 -17.44 -10.31 -15.16
N SER A 189 -17.20 -10.17 -16.45
CA SER A 189 -16.09 -9.34 -16.94
C SER A 189 -16.25 -7.90 -16.41
N GLY A 190 -15.17 -7.30 -15.92
CA GLY A 190 -15.20 -6.01 -15.26
C GLY A 190 -15.40 -6.07 -13.74
N SER A 191 -15.59 -7.26 -13.15
CA SER A 191 -15.40 -7.46 -11.72
C SER A 191 -13.94 -7.27 -11.33
N ILE A 192 -13.71 -6.63 -10.19
CA ILE A 192 -12.38 -6.38 -9.66
C ILE A 192 -12.12 -7.40 -8.54
N VAL A 193 -11.13 -8.27 -8.74
CA VAL A 193 -10.56 -9.09 -7.66
C VAL A 193 -9.20 -8.52 -7.35
N MET A 194 -9.02 -8.00 -6.14
CA MET A 194 -7.85 -7.24 -5.71
C MET A 194 -7.16 -7.94 -4.55
N GLU A 195 -5.93 -8.39 -4.77
CA GLU A 195 -5.09 -8.90 -3.69
C GLU A 195 -4.31 -7.77 -3.03
N THR A 196 -4.08 -7.88 -1.73
CA THR A 196 -3.23 -6.98 -0.96
C THR A 196 -2.34 -7.77 -0.01
N GLY A 197 -1.13 -7.26 0.25
CA GLY A 197 -0.15 -7.93 1.10
C GLY A 197 0.42 -9.21 0.49
N GLY A 198 1.36 -9.83 1.19
CA GLY A 198 2.02 -11.06 0.76
C GLY A 198 1.45 -12.30 1.45
N MET A 199 1.94 -13.50 1.07
CA MET A 199 1.55 -14.80 1.65
C MET A 199 1.92 -15.00 3.13
N LYS A 200 2.71 -14.09 3.72
CA LYS A 200 3.07 -14.00 5.16
C LYS A 200 3.38 -15.37 5.82
N GLY A 201 4.20 -16.18 5.17
CA GLY A 201 4.70 -17.45 5.77
C GLY A 201 3.64 -18.55 5.95
N ARG A 202 2.48 -18.46 5.31
CA ARG A 202 1.48 -19.53 5.28
C ARG A 202 1.64 -20.37 4.03
N GLY A 203 2.00 -21.64 4.20
CA GLY A 203 2.14 -22.62 3.12
C GLY A 203 3.38 -22.42 2.25
N LYS A 204 3.40 -23.06 1.07
CA LYS A 204 4.43 -22.84 0.06
C LYS A 204 4.27 -21.43 -0.50
N GLU A 205 5.29 -20.58 -0.38
CA GLU A 205 5.28 -19.26 -1.00
C GLU A 205 5.08 -19.40 -2.51
N LEU A 206 3.91 -18.97 -2.98
CA LEU A 206 3.64 -18.84 -4.40
C LEU A 206 4.25 -17.53 -4.90
N SER A 207 4.74 -17.55 -6.13
CA SER A 207 5.00 -16.29 -6.83
C SER A 207 3.69 -15.53 -7.05
N ARG A 208 3.75 -14.20 -7.20
CA ARG A 208 2.54 -13.42 -7.51
C ARG A 208 1.89 -13.89 -8.81
N SER A 209 2.68 -14.30 -9.79
CA SER A 209 2.16 -14.85 -11.04
C SER A 209 1.33 -16.11 -10.81
N GLU A 210 1.84 -17.08 -10.04
CA GLU A 210 1.12 -18.30 -9.70
C GLU A 210 -0.17 -18.04 -8.90
N LEU A 211 -0.14 -17.08 -7.97
CA LEU A 211 -1.32 -16.63 -7.25
C LEU A 211 -2.36 -16.07 -8.21
N HIS A 212 -1.97 -15.14 -9.08
CA HIS A 212 -2.86 -14.52 -10.06
C HIS A 212 -3.44 -15.54 -11.03
N ASP A 213 -2.64 -16.53 -11.48
CA ASP A 213 -3.13 -17.62 -12.35
C ASP A 213 -4.26 -18.41 -11.67
N ARG A 214 -4.09 -18.77 -10.40
CA ARG A 214 -5.11 -19.50 -9.65
C ARG A 214 -6.38 -18.66 -9.46
N LEU A 215 -6.23 -17.37 -9.10
CA LEU A 215 -7.37 -16.48 -8.91
C LEU A 215 -8.09 -16.21 -10.26
N ARG A 216 -7.36 -15.99 -11.35
CA ARG A 216 -7.96 -15.85 -12.70
C ARG A 216 -8.81 -17.06 -13.07
N ASN A 217 -8.27 -18.25 -12.86
CA ASN A 217 -8.99 -19.50 -13.16
C ASN A 217 -10.23 -19.66 -12.28
N ALA A 218 -10.14 -19.40 -10.97
CA ALA A 218 -11.24 -19.57 -10.02
C ALA A 218 -12.39 -18.60 -10.27
N PHE A 219 -12.08 -17.35 -10.65
CA PHE A 219 -13.07 -16.29 -10.87
C PHE A 219 -13.44 -16.08 -12.35
N SER A 220 -12.77 -16.78 -13.26
CA SER A 220 -12.96 -16.66 -14.74
C SER A 220 -12.71 -15.23 -15.23
N LEU A 221 -11.69 -14.56 -14.68
CA LEU A 221 -11.29 -13.20 -15.04
C LEU A 221 -9.98 -13.20 -15.83
N SER A 222 -9.79 -12.23 -16.70
CA SER A 222 -8.53 -12.02 -17.44
C SER A 222 -7.42 -11.46 -16.57
N GLU A 223 -7.78 -10.59 -15.62
CA GLU A 223 -6.83 -9.87 -14.79
C GLU A 223 -7.19 -9.97 -13.30
N ILE A 224 -6.15 -9.99 -12.47
CA ILE A 224 -6.25 -9.83 -11.02
C ILE A 224 -5.52 -8.54 -10.67
N HIS A 225 -6.16 -7.73 -9.86
CA HIS A 225 -5.65 -6.46 -9.41
C HIS A 225 -4.84 -6.63 -8.13
N SER A 226 -3.95 -5.68 -7.86
CA SER A 226 -3.16 -5.66 -6.63
C SER A 226 -3.15 -4.27 -6.02
N GLU A 227 -3.17 -4.19 -4.70
CA GLU A 227 -2.94 -2.97 -3.93
C GLU A 227 -1.57 -3.07 -3.25
N TYR A 228 -0.79 -1.99 -3.32
CA TYR A 228 0.46 -1.81 -2.59
C TYR A 228 0.33 -0.64 -1.63
N GLY A 229 0.29 -0.97 -0.37
CA GLY A 229 0.27 -0.04 0.74
C GLY A 229 0.84 -0.67 2.00
N MET A 230 0.99 0.12 3.02
CA MET A 230 1.47 -0.33 4.33
C MET A 230 1.01 0.64 5.43
N THR A 231 1.12 0.21 6.67
CA THR A 231 0.70 0.99 7.84
C THR A 231 1.33 2.38 7.89
N GLU A 232 2.56 2.49 7.41
CA GLU A 232 3.39 3.69 7.46
C GLU A 232 3.09 4.70 6.34
N LEU A 233 2.25 4.31 5.36
CA LEU A 233 1.83 5.17 4.24
C LEU A 233 0.37 5.62 4.41
N LEU A 234 0.07 6.81 3.90
CA LEU A 234 -1.30 7.32 3.74
C LEU A 234 -1.80 7.22 2.29
N SER A 235 -0.96 6.72 1.39
CA SER A 235 -1.28 6.52 -0.02
C SER A 235 -1.07 5.08 -0.45
N GLN A 236 -1.74 4.66 -1.54
CA GLN A 236 -1.64 3.34 -2.11
C GLN A 236 -1.29 3.42 -3.59
N ALA A 237 -0.52 2.45 -4.08
CA ALA A 237 -0.35 2.22 -5.50
C ALA A 237 -1.15 0.99 -5.94
N TYR A 238 -1.63 1.02 -7.17
CA TYR A 238 -2.48 -0.04 -7.72
C TYR A 238 -1.88 -0.66 -8.97
N SER A 239 -2.09 -1.97 -9.10
CA SER A 239 -1.89 -2.70 -10.34
C SER A 239 -3.25 -3.20 -10.84
N THR A 240 -3.62 -2.82 -12.05
CA THR A 240 -4.88 -3.25 -12.69
C THR A 240 -4.70 -4.52 -13.53
N GLY A 241 -3.57 -5.16 -13.43
CA GLY A 241 -3.14 -6.36 -14.15
C GLY A 241 -1.61 -6.32 -14.35
N ASN A 242 -1.03 -7.32 -15.00
CA ASN A 242 0.39 -7.43 -15.37
C ASN A 242 1.42 -7.20 -14.24
N GLN A 243 1.02 -7.12 -12.98
CA GLN A 243 1.85 -6.94 -11.77
C GLN A 243 2.61 -5.60 -11.69
N ARG A 244 2.27 -4.63 -12.54
CA ARG A 244 2.85 -3.29 -12.55
C ARG A 244 1.98 -2.34 -11.76
N PHE A 245 2.58 -1.74 -10.73
CA PHE A 245 1.95 -0.76 -9.87
C PHE A 245 2.19 0.65 -10.38
N PHE A 246 1.15 1.48 -10.30
CA PHE A 246 1.23 2.90 -10.56
C PHE A 246 0.87 3.66 -9.28
N CYS A 247 1.66 4.69 -9.00
CA CYS A 247 1.40 5.59 -7.88
C CYS A 247 0.38 6.67 -8.26
N PRO A 248 -0.43 7.16 -7.32
CA PRO A 248 -1.18 8.40 -7.53
C PRO A 248 -0.22 9.61 -7.63
N PRO A 249 -0.67 10.77 -8.13
CA PRO A 249 0.18 11.93 -8.39
C PRO A 249 0.99 12.42 -7.19
N TRP A 250 0.49 12.22 -5.96
CA TRP A 250 1.13 12.64 -4.71
C TRP A 250 2.00 11.55 -4.07
N MET A 251 2.23 10.44 -4.77
CA MET A 251 3.11 9.36 -4.32
C MET A 251 4.13 9.05 -5.42
N ARG A 252 5.37 8.76 -5.04
CA ARG A 252 6.43 8.37 -5.99
C ARG A 252 7.32 7.29 -5.40
N VAL A 253 7.72 6.33 -6.25
CA VAL A 253 8.71 5.30 -5.92
C VAL A 253 10.06 5.67 -6.52
N VAL A 254 11.11 5.47 -5.73
CA VAL A 254 12.52 5.59 -6.13
C VAL A 254 13.23 4.28 -5.78
N ILE A 255 13.98 3.72 -6.73
CA ILE A 255 14.77 2.52 -6.47
C ILE A 255 16.20 2.93 -6.14
N THR A 256 16.74 2.41 -5.04
CA THR A 256 18.14 2.63 -4.64
C THR A 256 18.87 1.31 -4.45
N ASP A 257 20.18 1.38 -4.52
CA ASP A 257 21.05 0.26 -4.18
C ASP A 257 20.83 -0.12 -2.69
N PRO A 258 20.56 -1.39 -2.38
CA PRO A 258 20.33 -1.83 -0.99
C PRO A 258 21.52 -1.60 -0.06
N TYR A 259 22.74 -1.60 -0.60
CA TYR A 259 23.99 -1.43 0.15
C TYR A 259 24.53 0.02 0.13
N ASN A 260 24.08 0.83 -0.85
CA ASN A 260 24.39 2.24 -0.95
C ASN A 260 23.08 3.05 -1.14
N PRO A 261 22.38 3.41 -0.05
CA PRO A 261 21.06 4.06 -0.10
C PRO A 261 21.05 5.41 -0.84
N THR A 262 22.18 6.08 -1.00
CA THR A 262 22.30 7.34 -1.73
C THR A 262 22.36 7.14 -3.25
N ARG A 263 22.69 5.92 -3.70
CA ARG A 263 22.78 5.58 -5.11
C ARG A 263 21.40 5.20 -5.67
N LYS A 264 20.80 6.10 -6.45
CA LYS A 264 19.60 5.79 -7.24
C LYS A 264 19.96 4.85 -8.38
N LEU A 265 19.15 3.83 -8.60
CA LEU A 265 19.32 2.88 -9.70
C LEU A 265 18.53 3.34 -10.94
N PRO A 266 19.04 3.04 -12.14
CA PRO A 266 18.33 3.32 -13.39
C PRO A 266 17.07 2.45 -13.54
N PHE A 267 16.23 2.78 -14.52
CA PHE A 267 15.06 1.99 -14.85
C PHE A 267 15.47 0.56 -15.27
N GLY A 268 14.71 -0.43 -14.82
CA GLY A 268 14.95 -1.83 -15.10
C GLY A 268 15.90 -2.54 -14.13
N GLU A 269 16.60 -1.83 -13.27
CA GLU A 269 17.44 -2.43 -12.24
C GLU A 269 16.67 -2.65 -10.94
N ALA A 270 16.91 -3.83 -10.32
CA ALA A 270 16.29 -4.21 -9.06
C ALA A 270 17.05 -3.62 -7.86
N GLY A 271 16.31 -3.11 -6.88
CA GLY A 271 16.88 -2.56 -5.67
C GLY A 271 15.83 -2.31 -4.60
N ARG A 272 16.19 -1.55 -3.56
CA ARG A 272 15.29 -1.15 -2.48
C ARG A 272 14.22 -0.21 -3.02
N ILE A 273 12.96 -0.50 -2.71
CA ILE A 273 11.86 0.43 -2.92
C ILE A 273 11.91 1.50 -1.84
N ASN A 274 12.03 2.76 -2.25
CA ASN A 274 11.81 3.90 -1.39
C ASN A 274 10.57 4.64 -1.86
N VAL A 275 9.78 5.13 -0.92
CA VAL A 275 8.52 5.82 -1.19
C VAL A 275 8.63 7.26 -0.73
N ILE A 276 8.19 8.18 -1.61
CA ILE A 276 7.84 9.55 -1.23
C ILE A 276 6.32 9.60 -1.24
N ASP A 277 5.72 9.71 -0.07
CA ASP A 277 4.27 9.85 0.13
C ASP A 277 3.96 11.24 0.66
N LEU A 278 3.57 12.15 -0.22
CA LEU A 278 3.32 13.53 0.16
C LEU A 278 2.12 13.69 1.09
N ALA A 279 1.22 12.70 1.19
CA ALA A 279 0.14 12.71 2.17
C ALA A 279 0.66 12.55 3.61
N ASN A 280 1.88 12.04 3.81
CA ASN A 280 2.52 11.88 5.12
C ASN A 280 3.11 13.18 5.70
N VAL A 281 2.42 14.30 5.50
CA VAL A 281 2.90 15.64 5.91
C VAL A 281 3.15 15.75 7.42
N HIS A 282 2.37 15.04 8.23
CA HIS A 282 2.41 15.09 9.69
C HIS A 282 3.25 13.98 10.35
N SER A 283 3.80 13.06 9.56
CA SER A 283 4.68 11.99 10.03
C SER A 283 6.04 12.04 9.32
N CYS A 284 6.31 11.09 8.41
CA CYS A 284 7.49 11.08 7.56
C CYS A 284 7.09 10.70 6.13
N ALA A 285 7.34 11.58 5.18
CA ALA A 285 6.98 11.38 3.79
C ALA A 285 8.01 10.55 2.99
N PHE A 286 9.23 10.40 3.49
CA PHE A 286 10.38 9.85 2.77
C PHE A 286 10.83 8.55 3.45
N ILE A 287 10.38 7.40 2.93
CA ILE A 287 10.50 6.11 3.61
C ILE A 287 11.29 5.12 2.76
N ALA A 288 12.39 4.59 3.33
CA ALA A 288 13.09 3.41 2.81
C ALA A 288 12.39 2.16 3.32
N THR A 289 11.70 1.45 2.43
CA THR A 289 10.98 0.22 2.78
C THR A 289 11.94 -0.98 2.88
N ASP A 290 11.43 -2.11 3.39
CA ASP A 290 12.13 -3.39 3.34
C ASP A 290 11.77 -4.21 2.09
N ASP A 291 11.13 -3.60 1.10
CA ASP A 291 10.75 -4.25 -0.14
C ASP A 291 11.79 -4.03 -1.24
N CYS A 292 11.96 -5.04 -2.07
CA CYS A 292 12.76 -5.02 -3.29
C CYS A 292 11.84 -4.86 -4.49
N GLY A 293 12.25 -4.06 -5.47
CA GLY A 293 11.47 -3.85 -6.69
C GLY A 293 12.27 -3.26 -7.83
N VAL A 294 11.58 -3.08 -8.95
CA VAL A 294 12.10 -2.48 -10.18
C VAL A 294 11.20 -1.34 -10.59
N LYS A 295 11.75 -0.21 -11.00
CA LYS A 295 11.00 0.90 -11.60
C LYS A 295 11.21 0.92 -13.11
N HIS A 296 10.15 1.19 -13.84
CA HIS A 296 10.14 1.25 -15.30
C HIS A 296 10.07 2.68 -15.83
N ALA A 297 10.42 2.85 -17.11
CA ALA A 297 10.45 4.16 -17.76
C ALA A 297 9.06 4.81 -17.91
N ASP A 298 7.99 4.00 -17.89
CA ASP A 298 6.59 4.46 -17.92
C ASP A 298 6.08 4.96 -16.55
N GLY A 299 6.96 4.95 -15.53
CA GLY A 299 6.65 5.37 -14.17
C GLY A 299 6.10 4.25 -13.27
N SER A 300 5.75 3.09 -13.84
CA SER A 300 5.31 1.92 -13.07
C SER A 300 6.46 1.29 -12.29
N PHE A 301 6.11 0.46 -11.30
CA PHE A 301 7.08 -0.36 -10.59
C PHE A 301 6.54 -1.77 -10.31
N GLU A 302 7.45 -2.70 -10.09
CA GLU A 302 7.16 -4.07 -9.66
C GLU A 302 7.71 -4.30 -8.25
N VAL A 303 6.98 -5.07 -7.46
CA VAL A 303 7.42 -5.53 -6.13
C VAL A 303 7.87 -6.98 -6.24
N LEU A 304 9.16 -7.21 -6.04
CA LEU A 304 9.79 -8.53 -6.19
C LEU A 304 9.76 -9.34 -4.88
N GLY A 305 9.51 -8.69 -3.74
CA GLY A 305 9.44 -9.30 -2.42
C GLY A 305 10.19 -8.50 -1.37
N ARG A 306 10.48 -9.12 -0.22
CA ARG A 306 11.28 -8.52 0.85
C ARG A 306 12.76 -8.61 0.56
N LEU A 307 13.54 -7.60 0.97
CA LEU A 307 15.00 -7.56 0.77
C LEU A 307 15.70 -8.77 1.40
N GLU A 308 15.34 -9.17 2.63
CA GLU A 308 15.89 -10.36 3.28
C GLU A 308 15.68 -11.65 2.47
N ASN A 309 14.56 -11.76 1.76
CA ASN A 309 14.25 -12.88 0.87
C ASN A 309 14.85 -12.71 -0.52
N ALA A 310 15.06 -11.47 -0.97
CA ALA A 310 15.64 -11.17 -2.27
C ALA A 310 17.15 -11.45 -2.29
N GLU A 311 17.86 -11.22 -1.19
CA GLU A 311 19.27 -11.59 -1.04
C GLU A 311 19.47 -13.11 -1.17
N LEU A 312 18.55 -13.91 -0.63
CA LEU A 312 18.58 -15.38 -0.75
C LEU A 312 18.24 -15.90 -2.16
N ARG A 313 17.45 -15.15 -2.94
CA ARG A 313 17.00 -15.56 -4.29
C ARG A 313 17.77 -14.86 -5.42
N GLY A 314 18.18 -13.63 -5.23
CA GLY A 314 18.78 -12.78 -6.28
C GLY A 314 20.27 -12.98 -6.47
N CYS A 315 21.03 -13.36 -5.46
CA CYS A 315 22.44 -13.69 -5.62
C CYS A 315 22.68 -14.90 -6.52
N ASN A 316 21.70 -15.82 -6.64
CA ASN A 316 21.80 -16.98 -7.53
C ASN A 316 21.34 -16.72 -8.96
N LEU A 317 20.60 -15.63 -9.24
CA LEU A 317 20.11 -15.30 -10.59
C LEU A 317 21.00 -14.29 -11.33
N LEU A 318 21.77 -13.48 -10.63
CA LEU A 318 22.69 -12.51 -11.24
C LEU A 318 24.05 -13.10 -11.65
N TYR A 319 24.34 -14.36 -11.27
CA TYR A 319 25.55 -15.08 -11.68
C TYR A 319 25.35 -16.11 -12.81
N LEU A 320 24.17 -16.17 -13.43
CA LEU A 320 23.84 -17.12 -14.49
C LEU A 320 23.51 -16.46 -15.84
N THR A 321 23.99 -15.21 -16.06
CA THR A 321 23.99 -14.61 -17.42
C THR A 321 25.38 -14.18 -17.81
#